data_c48564b7995d19ffd852a200ca6027ef
#
_entry.id   c48564b7995d19ffd852a200ca6027ef
#
_cell.length_a   1.000
_cell.length_b   1.000
_cell.length_c   1.000
_cell.angle_alpha   90.00
_cell.angle_beta   90.00
_cell.angle_gamma   90.00
#
_symmetry.space_group_name_H-M   'P 1'
#
loop_
_entity.id
_entity.type
_entity.pdbx_description
1 polymer ?
#
loop_
_entity_poly.entity_id
_entity_poly.type
_entity_poly.pdbx_seq_one_letter_code
_entity_poly.pdbx_strand_id
1 'polypeptide(L)'
;MLDDLELLRTGVVAPLDRVAPGSIVSLRLPADVAGKALAAGGVEVVDPEGVPVARLAADGGLDEDSELDLDAVPEWVGAPSPRTFERYYVGPAANAGQLEPGVVTVIVDRPMKTDDLLHIAAEAGKRPLQFLVLAGPSLTAHSPGVASIRSALSAVSRMGRGHVVAVPMDRRTVGEKRERVIAAYAPGDVVDLEAPETPEARHGLVLFFTGLSGSGKSTIARSVRDAILEDGERSVTLLDGDLVRRHLSAGLSFSAADRETNIRRIGWVAAEISRHGGIAICSPIAPFRSTRRAVRHMVAEAGGDFLLVHISTPLAECERRDRKGLYAKARRGEIADFTGISSPYEEPTEADLVIDTTGITIDAAVERVLQALRLRGHLTTEETLEWAI
;
A
#
# COMPACT_ATOMS: atom_id res chain seq x y z
N MET A 1 10.32 -6.34 8.26
CA MET A 1 10.62 -7.09 9.50
C MET A 1 10.50 -8.60 9.30
N LEU A 2 9.29 -9.19 9.09
CA LEU A 2 9.16 -10.65 8.91
C LEU A 2 10.03 -11.19 7.77
N ASP A 3 10.09 -10.50 6.64
CA ASP A 3 10.94 -10.89 5.52
C ASP A 3 12.43 -10.84 5.88
N ASP A 4 12.85 -9.85 6.66
CA ASP A 4 14.23 -9.71 7.10
C ASP A 4 14.62 -10.87 8.04
N LEU A 5 13.73 -11.24 8.94
CA LEU A 5 13.90 -12.42 9.78
C LEU A 5 13.91 -13.72 8.96
N GLU A 6 13.08 -13.80 7.92
CA GLU A 6 13.08 -14.96 7.02
C GLU A 6 14.39 -15.07 6.23
N LEU A 7 15.00 -13.95 5.79
CA LEU A 7 16.32 -13.94 5.16
C LEU A 7 17.41 -14.43 6.13
N LEU A 8 17.32 -14.10 7.43
CA LEU A 8 18.20 -14.67 8.45
C LEU A 8 17.97 -16.18 8.63
N ARG A 9 16.71 -16.59 8.81
CA ARG A 9 16.33 -17.98 9.06
C ARG A 9 16.74 -18.92 7.93
N THR A 10 16.66 -18.46 6.70
CA THR A 10 17.00 -19.25 5.51
C THR A 10 18.48 -19.19 5.14
N GLY A 11 19.27 -18.39 5.85
CA GLY A 11 20.71 -18.24 5.60
C GLY A 11 21.07 -17.43 4.35
N VAL A 12 20.11 -16.67 3.79
CA VAL A 12 20.31 -15.83 2.60
C VAL A 12 21.36 -14.75 2.85
N VAL A 13 21.40 -14.21 4.06
CA VAL A 13 22.33 -13.16 4.46
C VAL A 13 23.51 -13.65 5.28
N ALA A 14 23.81 -14.95 5.21
CA ALA A 14 24.96 -15.52 5.91
C ALA A 14 26.27 -14.77 5.61
N PRO A 15 27.18 -14.61 6.56
CA PRO A 15 27.22 -15.24 7.88
C PRO A 15 26.42 -14.49 8.97
N LEU A 16 25.58 -13.52 8.62
CA LEU A 16 24.74 -12.83 9.60
C LEU A 16 23.70 -13.79 10.17
N ASP A 17 23.62 -13.84 11.51
CA ASP A 17 22.70 -14.69 12.27
C ASP A 17 21.84 -13.88 13.26
N ARG A 18 22.02 -12.55 13.25
CA ARG A 18 21.41 -11.61 14.20
C ARG A 18 20.83 -10.38 13.57
N VAL A 19 19.88 -9.79 14.26
CA VAL A 19 19.41 -8.41 14.05
C VAL A 19 20.37 -7.49 14.78
N ALA A 20 20.89 -6.46 14.13
CA ALA A 20 21.78 -5.50 14.77
C ALA A 20 21.65 -4.10 14.17
N PRO A 21 21.87 -3.02 14.97
CA PRO A 21 21.84 -1.65 14.49
C PRO A 21 22.83 -1.43 13.34
N GLY A 22 22.37 -0.75 12.28
CA GLY A 22 23.20 -0.46 11.11
C GLY A 22 23.60 -1.67 10.27
N SER A 23 23.13 -2.88 10.59
CA SER A 23 23.33 -4.06 9.77
C SER A 23 22.28 -4.14 8.66
N ILE A 24 22.51 -5.06 7.70
CA ILE A 24 21.56 -5.37 6.61
C ILE A 24 20.20 -5.79 7.13
N VAL A 25 20.17 -6.43 8.30
CA VAL A 25 18.95 -6.78 9.03
C VAL A 25 18.96 -6.02 10.34
N SER A 26 18.23 -4.92 10.37
CA SER A 26 18.06 -4.07 11.55
C SER A 26 16.58 -3.98 11.92
N LEU A 27 16.30 -3.88 13.20
CA LEU A 27 14.95 -3.69 13.72
C LEU A 27 14.96 -2.62 14.80
N ARG A 28 14.16 -1.59 14.58
CA ARG A 28 13.93 -0.52 15.53
C ARG A 28 12.50 -0.60 16.05
N LEU A 29 12.35 -0.57 17.37
CA LEU A 29 11.05 -0.57 18.03
C LEU A 29 10.62 0.86 18.29
N PRO A 30 9.39 1.24 17.92
CA PRO A 30 8.85 2.56 18.19
C PRO A 30 8.62 2.77 19.70
N ALA A 31 8.56 4.01 20.14
CA ALA A 31 8.51 4.41 21.55
C ALA A 31 7.40 3.73 22.37
N ASP A 32 6.24 3.51 21.77
CA ASP A 32 5.08 2.88 22.43
C ASP A 32 5.29 1.38 22.71
N VAL A 33 6.23 0.73 22.02
CA VAL A 33 6.60 -0.68 22.16
C VAL A 33 7.90 -0.84 22.94
N ALA A 34 8.88 0.03 22.70
CA ALA A 34 10.25 -0.07 23.22
C ALA A 34 10.31 -0.19 24.74
N GLY A 35 9.58 0.68 25.48
CA GLY A 35 9.51 0.63 26.94
C GLY A 35 8.93 -0.67 27.49
N LYS A 36 7.93 -1.23 26.81
CA LYS A 36 7.32 -2.51 27.19
C LYS A 36 8.25 -3.68 26.89
N ALA A 37 8.96 -3.62 25.77
CA ALA A 37 9.94 -4.63 25.37
C ALA A 37 11.08 -4.74 26.38
N LEU A 38 11.64 -3.60 26.81
CA LEU A 38 12.68 -3.56 27.86
C LEU A 38 12.17 -4.11 29.18
N ALA A 39 10.96 -3.74 29.60
CA ALA A 39 10.37 -4.24 30.86
C ALA A 39 10.10 -5.75 30.81
N ALA A 40 9.79 -6.30 29.64
CA ALA A 40 9.56 -7.73 29.44
C ALA A 40 10.85 -8.53 29.11
N GLY A 41 11.98 -7.84 28.88
CA GLY A 41 13.24 -8.46 28.47
C GLY A 41 13.27 -8.95 27.02
N GLY A 42 12.31 -8.54 26.20
CA GLY A 42 12.25 -8.95 24.80
C GLY A 42 10.92 -8.66 24.13
N VAL A 43 10.89 -8.99 22.81
CA VAL A 43 9.69 -8.93 21.99
C VAL A 43 9.42 -10.27 21.34
N GLU A 44 8.17 -10.60 21.17
CA GLU A 44 7.72 -11.72 20.37
C GLU A 44 7.27 -11.22 19.00
N VAL A 45 7.88 -11.77 17.95
CA VAL A 45 7.50 -11.46 16.58
C VAL A 45 6.47 -12.49 16.13
N VAL A 46 5.32 -12.00 15.73
CA VAL A 46 4.21 -12.81 15.25
C VAL A 46 3.99 -12.59 13.75
N ASP A 47 3.45 -13.59 13.08
CA ASP A 47 2.98 -13.47 11.72
C ASP A 47 1.64 -12.67 11.65
N PRO A 48 1.10 -12.35 10.47
CA PRO A 48 -0.16 -11.62 10.34
C PRO A 48 -1.38 -12.33 10.93
N GLU A 49 -1.30 -13.62 11.17
CA GLU A 49 -2.34 -14.42 11.82
C GLU A 49 -2.20 -14.44 13.35
N GLY A 50 -1.12 -13.79 13.87
CA GLY A 50 -0.82 -13.74 15.29
C GLY A 50 -0.05 -14.94 15.83
N VAL A 51 0.51 -15.78 14.94
CA VAL A 51 1.31 -16.96 15.33
C VAL A 51 2.74 -16.53 15.65
N PRO A 52 3.29 -16.88 16.83
CA PRO A 52 4.66 -16.56 17.18
C PRO A 52 5.67 -17.25 16.25
N VAL A 53 6.59 -16.45 15.68
CA VAL A 53 7.63 -16.91 14.76
C VAL A 53 9.01 -16.86 15.42
N ALA A 54 9.31 -15.78 16.11
CA ALA A 54 10.59 -15.59 16.77
C ALA A 54 10.45 -14.76 18.05
N ARG A 55 11.41 -14.92 18.97
CA ARG A 55 11.64 -14.02 20.10
C ARG A 55 12.98 -13.33 19.92
N LEU A 56 12.99 -12.03 20.23
CA LEU A 56 14.19 -11.21 20.21
C LEU A 56 14.39 -10.61 21.59
N ALA A 57 15.56 -10.79 22.18
CA ALA A 57 15.91 -10.11 23.40
C ALA A 57 15.92 -8.59 23.20
N ALA A 58 15.48 -7.84 24.18
CA ALA A 58 15.51 -6.39 24.17
C ALA A 58 16.43 -5.93 25.30
N ASP A 59 17.71 -5.77 24.95
CA ASP A 59 18.75 -5.28 25.83
C ASP A 59 19.21 -3.90 25.30
N GLY A 60 19.45 -2.94 26.19
CA GLY A 60 19.98 -1.64 25.77
C GLY A 60 19.22 -0.45 26.37
N GLY A 61 19.50 0.72 25.85
CA GLY A 61 18.86 1.99 26.24
C GLY A 61 17.98 2.55 25.13
N LEU A 62 17.00 3.33 25.52
CA LEU A 62 16.20 4.12 24.59
C LEU A 62 17.06 5.26 24.04
N ASP A 63 16.86 5.59 22.77
CA ASP A 63 17.44 6.79 22.17
C ASP A 63 16.69 8.07 22.57
N GLU A 64 17.08 9.22 21.98
CA GLU A 64 16.47 10.53 22.27
C GLU A 64 14.97 10.58 21.94
N ASP A 65 14.52 9.78 20.96
CA ASP A 65 13.11 9.68 20.54
C ASP A 65 12.35 8.58 21.31
N SER A 66 12.98 7.98 22.34
CA SER A 66 12.45 6.85 23.12
C SER A 66 12.24 5.57 22.29
N GLU A 67 12.94 5.42 21.18
CA GLU A 67 12.97 4.22 20.36
C GLU A 67 14.11 3.28 20.80
N LEU A 68 14.04 2.01 20.40
CA LEU A 68 15.03 0.99 20.75
C LEU A 68 15.49 0.24 19.50
N ASP A 69 16.78 0.33 19.21
CA ASP A 69 17.42 -0.54 18.22
C ASP A 69 17.76 -1.90 18.86
N LEU A 70 17.30 -2.99 18.25
CA LEU A 70 17.56 -4.33 18.75
C LEU A 70 18.91 -4.86 18.26
N ASP A 71 19.65 -5.50 19.16
CA ASP A 71 20.85 -6.27 18.88
C ASP A 71 20.68 -7.68 19.47
N ALA A 72 20.10 -8.60 18.69
CA ALA A 72 19.68 -9.90 19.18
C ALA A 72 19.80 -11.00 18.13
N VAL A 73 20.15 -12.20 18.58
CA VAL A 73 19.98 -13.44 17.79
C VAL A 73 18.54 -13.91 17.96
N PRO A 74 17.80 -14.14 16.86
CA PRO A 74 16.43 -14.62 16.96
C PRO A 74 16.35 -16.02 17.58
N GLU A 75 15.52 -16.18 18.60
CA GLU A 75 15.09 -17.49 19.07
C GLU A 75 13.85 -17.90 18.26
N TRP A 76 14.02 -18.88 17.38
CA TRP A 76 12.94 -19.36 16.52
C TRP A 76 11.94 -20.19 17.33
N VAL A 77 10.68 -19.75 17.36
CA VAL A 77 9.57 -20.39 18.10
C VAL A 77 8.74 -21.27 17.19
N GLY A 78 8.59 -20.86 15.95
CA GLY A 78 7.78 -21.57 14.96
C GLY A 78 8.13 -21.20 13.52
N ALA A 79 7.40 -21.79 12.59
CA ALA A 79 7.42 -21.37 11.20
C ALA A 79 6.25 -20.40 10.97
N PRO A 80 6.42 -19.36 10.12
CA PRO A 80 5.30 -18.51 9.74
C PRO A 80 4.22 -19.31 9.03
N SER A 81 2.99 -18.81 9.05
CA SER A 81 1.87 -19.40 8.34
C SER A 81 2.18 -19.57 6.84
N PRO A 82 1.72 -20.64 6.20
CA PRO A 82 1.98 -20.88 4.78
C PRO A 82 1.52 -19.70 3.92
N ARG A 83 2.37 -19.30 2.98
CA ARG A 83 2.07 -18.21 2.04
C ARG A 83 1.69 -18.73 0.67
N THR A 84 1.06 -17.89 -0.13
CA THR A 84 0.78 -18.20 -1.54
C THR A 84 2.10 -18.46 -2.27
N PHE A 85 2.18 -19.57 -3.01
CA PHE A 85 3.39 -20.02 -3.71
C PHE A 85 4.55 -20.45 -2.79
N GLU A 86 4.28 -20.86 -1.55
CA GLU A 86 5.29 -21.29 -0.55
C GLU A 86 6.38 -22.19 -1.12
N ARG A 87 6.01 -23.12 -2.01
CA ARG A 87 6.94 -24.08 -2.62
C ARG A 87 8.09 -23.44 -3.43
N TYR A 88 7.99 -22.16 -3.79
CA TYR A 88 9.03 -21.45 -4.54
C TYR A 88 9.97 -20.64 -3.62
N TYR A 89 9.63 -20.49 -2.34
CA TYR A 89 10.48 -19.83 -1.35
C TYR A 89 11.45 -20.86 -0.76
N VAL A 90 12.54 -21.11 -1.46
CA VAL A 90 13.58 -22.05 -1.03
C VAL A 90 14.84 -21.29 -0.62
N GLY A 91 15.52 -21.75 0.43
CA GLY A 91 16.79 -21.16 0.85
C GLY A 91 17.93 -21.42 -0.14
N PRO A 92 19.03 -20.61 -0.09
CA PRO A 92 20.13 -20.73 -1.05
C PRO A 92 20.74 -22.12 -1.13
N ALA A 93 20.92 -22.81 0.00
CA ALA A 93 21.49 -24.15 0.03
C ALA A 93 20.61 -25.17 -0.71
N ALA A 94 19.28 -25.11 -0.52
CA ALA A 94 18.35 -25.98 -1.23
C ALA A 94 18.28 -25.63 -2.72
N ASN A 95 18.34 -24.34 -3.05
CA ASN A 95 18.39 -23.85 -4.41
C ASN A 95 19.67 -24.31 -5.13
N ALA A 96 20.84 -24.19 -4.49
CA ALA A 96 22.11 -24.61 -5.07
C ALA A 96 22.12 -26.08 -5.52
N GLY A 97 21.40 -26.94 -4.81
CA GLY A 97 21.22 -28.37 -5.20
C GLY A 97 20.35 -28.59 -6.44
N GLN A 98 19.64 -27.57 -6.92
CA GLN A 98 18.77 -27.61 -8.10
C GLN A 98 19.38 -26.94 -9.33
N LEU A 99 20.51 -26.23 -9.16
CA LEU A 99 21.14 -25.49 -10.24
C LEU A 99 21.88 -26.42 -11.22
N GLU A 100 21.61 -26.20 -12.50
CA GLU A 100 22.36 -26.84 -13.56
C GLU A 100 23.64 -26.06 -13.87
N PRO A 101 24.72 -26.75 -14.33
CA PRO A 101 25.95 -26.05 -14.74
C PRO A 101 25.70 -25.02 -15.84
N GLY A 102 26.26 -23.82 -15.67
CA GLY A 102 26.10 -22.72 -16.63
C GLY A 102 24.73 -22.04 -16.61
N VAL A 103 23.98 -22.20 -15.53
CA VAL A 103 22.69 -21.52 -15.33
C VAL A 103 22.86 -20.01 -15.43
N VAL A 104 21.89 -19.35 -16.07
CA VAL A 104 21.74 -17.91 -16.08
C VAL A 104 20.61 -17.52 -15.16
N THR A 105 20.89 -16.64 -14.20
CA THR A 105 19.88 -16.16 -13.27
C THR A 105 19.25 -14.86 -13.79
N VAL A 106 17.95 -14.88 -13.99
CA VAL A 106 17.14 -13.71 -14.39
C VAL A 106 16.52 -13.12 -13.13
N ILE A 107 16.85 -11.87 -12.83
CA ILE A 107 16.23 -11.15 -11.70
C ILE A 107 14.87 -10.64 -12.13
N VAL A 108 13.84 -11.02 -11.37
CA VAL A 108 12.45 -10.65 -11.65
C VAL A 108 11.89 -9.85 -10.48
N ASP A 109 11.83 -8.55 -10.61
CA ASP A 109 11.28 -7.61 -9.63
C ASP A 109 9.90 -7.06 -10.03
N ARG A 110 9.44 -7.35 -11.24
CA ARG A 110 8.16 -6.96 -11.83
C ARG A 110 7.61 -8.06 -12.74
N PRO A 111 6.32 -8.03 -13.09
CA PRO A 111 5.80 -8.92 -14.14
C PRO A 111 6.51 -8.68 -15.47
N MET A 112 6.98 -9.76 -16.10
CA MET A 112 7.71 -9.71 -17.37
C MET A 112 6.77 -9.49 -18.55
N LYS A 113 7.24 -8.73 -19.55
CA LYS A 113 6.61 -8.50 -20.84
C LYS A 113 7.17 -9.46 -21.90
N THR A 114 6.59 -9.44 -23.10
CA THR A 114 7.08 -10.26 -24.21
C THR A 114 8.51 -9.88 -24.63
N ASP A 115 8.84 -8.59 -24.62
CA ASP A 115 10.17 -8.10 -24.96
C ASP A 115 11.23 -8.57 -23.97
N ASP A 116 10.90 -8.68 -22.68
CA ASP A 116 11.79 -9.25 -21.68
C ASP A 116 12.17 -10.70 -22.03
N LEU A 117 11.19 -11.50 -22.49
CA LEU A 117 11.46 -12.88 -22.91
C LEU A 117 12.37 -12.97 -24.12
N LEU A 118 12.24 -12.04 -25.08
CA LEU A 118 13.14 -11.93 -26.23
C LEU A 118 14.55 -11.56 -25.80
N HIS A 119 14.68 -10.59 -24.89
CA HIS A 119 15.96 -10.19 -24.31
C HIS A 119 16.63 -11.34 -23.57
N ILE A 120 15.92 -12.03 -22.67
CA ILE A 120 16.41 -13.22 -21.96
C ILE A 120 16.88 -14.31 -22.95
N ALA A 121 16.11 -14.54 -24.02
CA ALA A 121 16.46 -15.53 -25.02
C ALA A 121 17.75 -15.18 -25.76
N ALA A 122 17.97 -13.91 -26.06
CA ALA A 122 19.19 -13.40 -26.70
C ALA A 122 20.42 -13.55 -25.79
N GLU A 123 20.32 -13.13 -24.53
CA GLU A 123 21.43 -13.13 -23.56
C GLU A 123 21.77 -14.58 -23.09
N ALA A 124 20.78 -15.36 -22.76
CA ALA A 124 21.00 -16.69 -22.22
C ALA A 124 21.23 -17.77 -23.29
N GLY A 125 20.87 -17.52 -24.55
CA GLY A 125 20.93 -18.51 -25.62
C GLY A 125 20.14 -19.78 -25.25
N LYS A 126 20.82 -20.94 -25.23
CA LYS A 126 20.23 -22.25 -24.84
C LYS A 126 20.56 -22.68 -23.41
N ARG A 127 21.22 -21.85 -22.64
CA ARG A 127 21.64 -22.17 -21.26
C ARG A 127 20.44 -22.41 -20.34
N PRO A 128 20.58 -23.20 -19.29
CA PRO A 128 19.57 -23.34 -18.24
C PRO A 128 19.23 -21.97 -17.63
N LEU A 129 17.99 -21.79 -17.19
CA LEU A 129 17.52 -20.54 -16.62
C LEU A 129 17.04 -20.74 -15.18
N GLN A 130 17.36 -19.77 -14.33
CA GLN A 130 16.73 -19.58 -13.04
C GLN A 130 16.05 -18.20 -13.03
N PHE A 131 14.78 -18.14 -12.66
CA PHE A 131 14.07 -16.89 -12.43
C PHE A 131 14.06 -16.61 -10.94
N LEU A 132 14.90 -15.68 -10.49
CA LEU A 132 14.95 -15.23 -9.10
C LEU A 132 13.99 -14.07 -8.89
N VAL A 133 12.85 -14.36 -8.28
CA VAL A 133 11.76 -13.38 -8.11
C VAL A 133 11.90 -12.68 -6.77
N LEU A 134 12.09 -11.35 -6.80
CA LEU A 134 12.07 -10.50 -5.62
C LEU A 134 10.59 -10.21 -5.27
N ALA A 135 10.01 -11.10 -4.46
CA ALA A 135 8.57 -11.18 -4.31
C ALA A 135 8.00 -10.24 -3.22
N GLY A 136 8.88 -9.67 -2.37
CA GLY A 136 8.48 -8.79 -1.28
C GLY A 136 7.65 -9.47 -0.18
N PRO A 137 7.14 -8.69 0.74
CA PRO A 137 6.25 -9.16 1.80
C PRO A 137 4.91 -9.56 1.17
N SER A 138 4.82 -10.78 0.74
CA SER A 138 3.67 -11.25 0.01
C SER A 138 2.77 -12.10 0.87
N LEU A 139 1.74 -11.50 1.40
CA LEU A 139 0.73 -12.20 2.19
C LEU A 139 -0.64 -12.22 1.52
N THR A 140 -0.80 -11.56 0.36
CA THR A 140 -2.09 -11.52 -0.34
C THR A 140 -1.99 -11.98 -1.79
N ALA A 141 -3.03 -12.64 -2.29
CA ALA A 141 -3.10 -13.15 -3.66
C ALA A 141 -2.95 -12.10 -4.77
N HIS A 142 -2.97 -10.82 -4.43
CA HIS A 142 -2.89 -9.68 -5.35
C HIS A 142 -1.63 -8.82 -5.15
N SER A 143 -0.66 -9.27 -4.35
CA SER A 143 0.59 -8.53 -4.16
C SER A 143 1.40 -8.48 -5.46
N PRO A 144 2.20 -7.43 -5.67
CA PRO A 144 3.10 -7.35 -6.83
C PRO A 144 3.99 -8.58 -6.98
N GLY A 145 4.46 -9.16 -5.88
CA GLY A 145 5.25 -10.38 -5.89
C GLY A 145 4.53 -11.60 -6.44
N VAL A 146 3.23 -11.76 -6.16
CA VAL A 146 2.40 -12.84 -6.74
C VAL A 146 2.31 -12.69 -8.25
N ALA A 147 2.14 -11.46 -8.75
CA ALA A 147 2.10 -11.22 -10.20
C ALA A 147 3.46 -11.53 -10.86
N SER A 148 4.57 -11.18 -10.21
CA SER A 148 5.92 -11.48 -10.68
C SER A 148 6.20 -13.00 -10.69
N ILE A 149 5.79 -13.73 -9.64
CA ILE A 149 5.91 -15.21 -9.61
C ILE A 149 5.10 -15.85 -10.73
N ARG A 150 3.84 -15.43 -10.94
CA ARG A 150 3.01 -15.93 -12.05
C ARG A 150 3.63 -15.64 -13.41
N SER A 151 4.20 -14.46 -13.58
CA SER A 151 4.88 -14.06 -14.81
C SER A 151 6.11 -14.94 -15.06
N ALA A 152 6.92 -15.21 -14.03
CA ALA A 152 8.08 -16.11 -14.12
C ALA A 152 7.68 -17.55 -14.47
N LEU A 153 6.62 -18.08 -13.86
CA LEU A 153 6.08 -19.39 -14.18
C LEU A 153 5.57 -19.48 -15.64
N SER A 154 4.92 -18.41 -16.12
CA SER A 154 4.52 -18.31 -17.53
C SER A 154 5.73 -18.27 -18.46
N ALA A 155 6.80 -17.55 -18.07
CA ALA A 155 8.05 -17.53 -18.83
C ALA A 155 8.68 -18.91 -18.95
N VAL A 156 8.82 -19.64 -17.84
CA VAL A 156 9.31 -21.03 -17.84
C VAL A 156 8.50 -21.91 -18.79
N SER A 157 7.17 -21.81 -18.72
CA SER A 157 6.28 -22.59 -19.60
C SER A 157 6.46 -22.22 -21.09
N ARG A 158 6.59 -20.94 -21.40
CA ARG A 158 6.75 -20.44 -22.79
C ARG A 158 8.13 -20.75 -23.37
N MET A 159 9.17 -20.67 -22.55
CA MET A 159 10.55 -20.95 -22.97
C MET A 159 10.90 -22.45 -22.93
N GLY A 160 10.05 -23.28 -22.30
CA GLY A 160 10.22 -24.73 -22.17
C GLY A 160 11.40 -25.13 -21.30
N ARG A 161 11.97 -24.22 -20.50
CA ARG A 161 13.13 -24.46 -19.63
C ARG A 161 13.19 -23.46 -18.48
N GLY A 162 13.93 -23.84 -17.43
CA GLY A 162 14.17 -23.03 -16.25
C GLY A 162 13.30 -23.40 -15.05
N HIS A 163 13.63 -22.82 -13.92
CA HIS A 163 12.87 -22.95 -12.68
C HIS A 163 12.69 -21.59 -12.01
N VAL A 164 11.76 -21.50 -11.08
CA VAL A 164 11.43 -20.26 -10.38
C VAL A 164 11.80 -20.40 -8.91
N VAL A 165 12.49 -19.40 -8.38
CA VAL A 165 12.78 -19.24 -6.97
C VAL A 165 12.27 -17.88 -6.52
N ALA A 166 11.52 -17.82 -5.44
CA ALA A 166 11.03 -16.58 -4.84
C ALA A 166 11.82 -16.27 -3.56
N VAL A 167 12.11 -14.99 -3.38
CA VAL A 167 12.81 -14.47 -2.20
C VAL A 167 11.93 -13.43 -1.53
N PRO A 168 11.77 -13.48 -0.19
CA PRO A 168 10.99 -12.50 0.56
C PRO A 168 11.77 -11.19 0.72
N MET A 169 11.99 -10.48 -0.38
CA MET A 169 12.68 -9.20 -0.40
C MET A 169 11.89 -8.20 -1.25
N ASP A 170 11.70 -6.99 -0.71
CA ASP A 170 11.05 -5.92 -1.46
C ASP A 170 11.88 -5.57 -2.70
N ARG A 171 11.21 -5.49 -3.86
CA ARG A 171 11.81 -5.10 -5.15
C ARG A 171 12.51 -3.75 -5.11
N ARG A 172 12.11 -2.86 -4.19
CA ARG A 172 12.71 -1.54 -3.98
C ARG A 172 13.98 -1.58 -3.14
N THR A 173 14.32 -2.74 -2.58
CA THR A 173 15.57 -2.90 -1.83
C THR A 173 16.76 -2.70 -2.77
N VAL A 174 17.62 -1.76 -2.44
CA VAL A 174 18.83 -1.42 -3.19
C VAL A 174 20.09 -1.57 -2.31
N GLY A 175 21.26 -1.47 -2.92
CA GLY A 175 22.54 -1.51 -2.22
C GLY A 175 22.91 -2.90 -1.70
N GLU A 176 23.74 -2.94 -0.67
CA GLU A 176 24.41 -4.15 -0.16
C GLU A 176 23.45 -5.32 0.11
N LYS A 177 22.25 -5.03 0.63
CA LYS A 177 21.24 -6.08 0.90
C LYS A 177 20.77 -6.79 -0.37
N ARG A 178 20.49 -6.01 -1.45
CA ARG A 178 20.08 -6.56 -2.74
C ARG A 178 21.21 -7.40 -3.34
N GLU A 179 22.42 -6.87 -3.34
CA GLU A 179 23.61 -7.54 -3.87
C GLU A 179 23.88 -8.87 -3.15
N ARG A 180 23.84 -8.89 -1.83
CA ARG A 180 24.04 -10.12 -1.05
C ARG A 180 22.98 -11.17 -1.33
N VAL A 181 21.71 -10.76 -1.40
CA VAL A 181 20.62 -11.68 -1.69
C VAL A 181 20.80 -12.27 -3.09
N ILE A 182 21.09 -11.45 -4.09
CA ILE A 182 21.33 -11.95 -5.45
C ILE A 182 22.53 -12.90 -5.47
N ALA A 183 23.65 -12.52 -4.87
CA ALA A 183 24.87 -13.35 -4.83
C ALA A 183 24.64 -14.71 -4.15
N ALA A 184 23.75 -14.77 -3.14
CA ALA A 184 23.43 -16.04 -2.47
C ALA A 184 22.69 -17.05 -3.36
N TYR A 185 21.97 -16.57 -4.38
CA TYR A 185 21.19 -17.42 -5.28
C TYR A 185 21.76 -17.53 -6.69
N ALA A 186 22.60 -16.60 -7.12
CA ALA A 186 23.11 -16.49 -8.47
C ALA A 186 24.62 -16.72 -8.52
N PRO A 187 25.08 -17.98 -8.60
CA PRO A 187 26.51 -18.29 -8.63
C PRO A 187 27.19 -18.01 -10.00
N GLY A 188 26.42 -17.64 -11.03
CA GLY A 188 26.87 -17.46 -12.41
C GLY A 188 26.42 -16.13 -13.01
N ASP A 189 26.21 -16.15 -14.32
CA ASP A 189 25.75 -14.97 -15.06
C ASP A 189 24.34 -14.52 -14.60
N VAL A 190 24.19 -13.22 -14.50
CA VAL A 190 22.94 -12.57 -14.10
C VAL A 190 22.41 -11.71 -15.24
N VAL A 191 21.15 -11.88 -15.57
CA VAL A 191 20.37 -10.94 -16.40
C VAL A 191 19.45 -10.17 -15.47
N ASP A 192 19.82 -8.93 -15.18
CA ASP A 192 18.94 -8.00 -14.46
C ASP A 192 18.08 -7.32 -15.52
N LEU A 193 16.79 -7.61 -15.51
CA LEU A 193 15.85 -6.93 -16.38
C LEU A 193 15.75 -5.52 -15.85
N GLU A 194 16.48 -4.59 -16.48
CA GLU A 194 16.34 -3.17 -16.16
C GLU A 194 14.84 -2.88 -16.06
N ALA A 195 14.44 -2.39 -14.89
CA ALA A 195 13.10 -1.85 -14.78
C ALA A 195 13.02 -0.81 -15.88
N PRO A 196 12.10 -0.93 -16.87
CA PRO A 196 11.89 0.18 -17.76
C PRO A 196 11.73 1.40 -16.84
N GLU A 197 12.14 2.58 -17.28
CA GLU A 197 11.72 3.85 -16.70
C GLU A 197 10.18 3.93 -16.81
N THR A 198 9.53 2.95 -16.26
CA THR A 198 8.08 2.88 -16.21
C THR A 198 7.69 3.70 -15.02
N PRO A 199 6.68 4.55 -15.16
CA PRO A 199 6.11 5.22 -14.01
C PRO A 199 5.94 4.16 -12.93
N GLU A 200 6.53 4.43 -11.76
CA GLU A 200 6.47 3.61 -10.54
C GLU A 200 5.13 2.92 -10.48
N ALA A 201 5.10 1.62 -10.21
CA ALA A 201 3.84 0.88 -10.17
C ALA A 201 2.87 1.75 -9.37
N ARG A 202 1.94 2.40 -10.09
CA ARG A 202 1.16 3.51 -9.55
C ARG A 202 0.55 3.03 -8.26
N HIS A 203 1.01 3.59 -7.13
CA HIS A 203 0.49 3.24 -5.82
C HIS A 203 -1.03 3.36 -5.85
N GLY A 204 -1.72 2.47 -5.17
CA GLY A 204 -3.14 2.65 -4.97
C GLY A 204 -3.39 3.98 -4.29
N LEU A 205 -4.53 4.59 -4.55
CA LEU A 205 -4.85 5.92 -4.07
C LEU A 205 -6.18 5.91 -3.32
N VAL A 206 -6.21 6.59 -2.18
CA VAL A 206 -7.45 7.01 -1.53
C VAL A 206 -7.63 8.51 -1.72
N LEU A 207 -8.58 8.89 -2.55
CA LEU A 207 -9.03 10.26 -2.72
C LEU A 207 -10.17 10.53 -1.72
N PHE A 208 -9.87 11.26 -0.66
CA PHE A 208 -10.77 11.42 0.47
C PHE A 208 -11.34 12.84 0.53
N PHE A 209 -12.60 12.99 0.19
CA PHE A 209 -13.32 14.25 0.28
C PHE A 209 -13.88 14.47 1.68
N THR A 210 -13.75 15.67 2.21
CA THR A 210 -14.37 16.13 3.44
C THR A 210 -15.03 17.51 3.24
N GLY A 211 -15.97 17.89 4.08
CA GLY A 211 -16.69 19.16 4.03
C GLY A 211 -18.14 19.01 4.50
N LEU A 212 -18.85 20.11 4.63
CA LEU A 212 -20.23 20.16 5.13
C LEU A 212 -21.24 19.43 4.23
N SER A 213 -22.39 19.07 4.75
CA SER A 213 -23.51 18.60 3.93
C SER A 213 -23.87 19.67 2.90
N GLY A 214 -24.22 19.30 1.67
CA GLY A 214 -24.55 20.28 0.62
C GLY A 214 -23.35 21.05 0.02
N SER A 215 -22.12 20.82 0.46
CA SER A 215 -20.92 21.52 -0.07
C SER A 215 -20.54 21.09 -1.50
N GLY A 216 -21.08 20.02 -2.06
CA GLY A 216 -20.80 19.53 -3.41
C GLY A 216 -19.91 18.29 -3.49
N LYS A 217 -19.41 17.76 -2.37
CA LYS A 217 -18.52 16.59 -2.31
C LYS A 217 -18.92 15.43 -3.20
N SER A 218 -20.13 14.89 -3.00
CA SER A 218 -20.59 13.70 -3.74
C SER A 218 -20.78 13.96 -5.23
N THR A 219 -21.07 15.20 -5.63
CA THR A 219 -21.17 15.59 -7.02
C THR A 219 -19.79 15.58 -7.68
N ILE A 220 -18.83 16.28 -7.07
CA ILE A 220 -17.45 16.33 -7.57
C ILE A 220 -16.83 14.92 -7.55
N ALA A 221 -17.01 14.16 -6.48
CA ALA A 221 -16.47 12.80 -6.36
C ALA A 221 -16.97 11.86 -7.49
N ARG A 222 -18.25 11.97 -7.87
CA ARG A 222 -18.79 11.20 -9.01
C ARG A 222 -18.22 11.65 -10.34
N SER A 223 -18.15 12.94 -10.58
CA SER A 223 -17.59 13.46 -11.84
C SER A 223 -16.09 13.15 -11.97
N VAL A 224 -15.33 13.20 -10.87
CA VAL A 224 -13.92 12.75 -10.86
C VAL A 224 -13.81 11.26 -11.15
N ARG A 225 -14.66 10.42 -10.55
CA ARG A 225 -14.71 8.99 -10.86
C ARG A 225 -14.95 8.77 -12.36
N ASP A 226 -15.94 9.45 -12.93
CA ASP A 226 -16.33 9.27 -14.32
C ASP A 226 -15.19 9.70 -15.25
N ALA A 227 -14.52 10.82 -14.97
CA ALA A 227 -13.36 11.26 -15.72
C ALA A 227 -12.18 10.26 -15.65
N ILE A 228 -11.89 9.68 -14.48
CA ILE A 228 -10.82 8.66 -14.35
C ILE A 228 -11.19 7.37 -15.09
N LEU A 229 -12.48 6.99 -15.09
CA LEU A 229 -12.95 5.80 -15.82
C LEU A 229 -12.92 6.00 -17.33
N GLU A 230 -13.17 7.22 -17.82
CA GLU A 230 -13.07 7.57 -19.25
C GLU A 230 -11.62 7.51 -19.74
N ASP A 231 -10.66 7.87 -18.88
CA ASP A 231 -9.22 7.73 -19.14
C ASP A 231 -8.76 6.26 -19.23
N GLY A 232 -9.53 5.33 -18.64
CA GLY A 232 -9.41 3.88 -18.85
C GLY A 232 -8.21 3.19 -18.20
N GLU A 233 -7.31 3.93 -17.56
CA GLU A 233 -6.03 3.40 -17.05
C GLU A 233 -6.12 2.69 -15.70
N ARG A 234 -7.13 2.99 -14.88
CA ARG A 234 -7.21 2.51 -13.50
C ARG A 234 -8.62 2.12 -13.06
N SER A 235 -8.72 1.11 -12.21
CA SER A 235 -9.97 0.79 -11.54
C SER A 235 -10.30 1.82 -10.46
N VAL A 236 -11.56 2.24 -10.40
CA VAL A 236 -12.05 3.24 -9.45
C VAL A 236 -13.27 2.71 -8.72
N THR A 237 -13.25 2.83 -7.39
CA THR A 237 -14.41 2.52 -6.53
C THR A 237 -14.87 3.77 -5.81
N LEU A 238 -16.14 4.14 -5.97
CA LEU A 238 -16.74 5.24 -5.23
C LEU A 238 -17.40 4.73 -3.93
N LEU A 239 -16.89 5.17 -2.79
CA LEU A 239 -17.43 4.91 -1.47
C LEU A 239 -18.23 6.12 -1.00
N ASP A 240 -19.42 6.28 -1.59
CA ASP A 240 -20.40 7.32 -1.20
C ASP A 240 -21.06 6.95 0.14
N GLY A 241 -21.22 7.95 1.01
CA GLY A 241 -21.73 7.73 2.36
C GLY A 241 -23.11 7.07 2.43
N ASP A 242 -24.00 7.38 1.51
CA ASP A 242 -25.36 6.80 1.48
C ASP A 242 -25.33 5.33 1.00
N LEU A 243 -24.48 5.02 0.00
CA LEU A 243 -24.28 3.65 -0.49
C LEU A 243 -23.62 2.75 0.56
N VAL A 244 -22.57 3.27 1.20
CA VAL A 244 -21.85 2.54 2.26
C VAL A 244 -22.78 2.25 3.45
N ARG A 245 -23.61 3.22 3.87
CA ARG A 245 -24.57 3.00 4.95
C ARG A 245 -25.58 1.90 4.64
N ARG A 246 -25.96 1.76 3.40
CA ARG A 246 -26.93 0.73 2.97
C ARG A 246 -26.36 -0.69 3.06
N HIS A 247 -25.08 -0.87 2.75
CA HIS A 247 -24.46 -2.19 2.63
C HIS A 247 -23.47 -2.51 3.75
N LEU A 248 -22.52 -1.63 4.00
CA LEU A 248 -21.40 -1.88 4.93
C LEU A 248 -21.74 -1.46 6.38
N SER A 249 -22.58 -0.44 6.53
CA SER A 249 -22.90 0.17 7.82
C SER A 249 -24.41 0.14 8.10
N ALA A 250 -25.10 -0.86 7.56
CA ALA A 250 -26.50 -1.12 7.91
C ALA A 250 -26.63 -1.31 9.44
N GLY A 251 -27.61 -0.65 10.04
CA GLY A 251 -27.84 -0.70 11.50
C GLY A 251 -27.09 0.38 12.30
N LEU A 252 -26.13 1.13 11.72
CA LEU A 252 -25.58 2.30 12.40
C LEU A 252 -26.55 3.48 12.35
N SER A 253 -26.69 4.15 13.49
CA SER A 253 -27.47 5.38 13.63
C SER A 253 -26.69 6.61 13.11
N PHE A 254 -27.21 7.81 13.35
CA PHE A 254 -26.51 9.07 13.07
C PHE A 254 -25.85 9.69 14.32
N SER A 255 -25.72 8.94 15.41
CA SER A 255 -24.96 9.37 16.59
C SER A 255 -23.51 9.70 16.22
N ALA A 256 -22.83 10.51 17.01
CA ALA A 256 -21.42 10.87 16.77
C ALA A 256 -20.53 9.61 16.69
N ALA A 257 -20.74 8.63 17.58
CA ALA A 257 -19.99 7.38 17.62
C ALA A 257 -20.23 6.52 16.37
N ASP A 258 -21.48 6.39 15.92
CA ASP A 258 -21.82 5.62 14.73
C ASP A 258 -21.32 6.28 13.45
N ARG A 259 -21.31 7.62 13.40
CA ARG A 259 -20.72 8.36 12.27
C ARG A 259 -19.22 8.12 12.20
N GLU A 260 -18.52 8.13 13.33
CA GLU A 260 -17.09 7.82 13.37
C GLU A 260 -16.82 6.37 12.95
N THR A 261 -17.56 5.40 13.47
CA THR A 261 -17.47 4.00 13.09
C THR A 261 -17.68 3.82 11.59
N ASN A 262 -18.67 4.51 11.00
CA ASN A 262 -18.92 4.46 9.56
C ASN A 262 -17.73 4.98 8.75
N ILE A 263 -17.12 6.09 9.17
CA ILE A 263 -15.95 6.66 8.49
C ILE A 263 -14.74 5.73 8.58
N ARG A 264 -14.50 5.09 9.73
CA ARG A 264 -13.43 4.11 9.90
C ARG A 264 -13.63 2.88 9.01
N ARG A 265 -14.87 2.39 8.87
CA ARG A 265 -15.20 1.28 7.93
C ARG A 265 -14.96 1.69 6.48
N ILE A 266 -15.37 2.90 6.09
CA ILE A 266 -15.05 3.45 4.76
C ILE A 266 -13.54 3.49 4.56
N GLY A 267 -12.80 3.99 5.55
CA GLY A 267 -11.34 4.10 5.52
C GLY A 267 -10.66 2.75 5.35
N TRP A 268 -11.10 1.73 6.07
CA TRP A 268 -10.55 0.39 5.96
C TRP A 268 -10.78 -0.23 4.57
N VAL A 269 -12.00 -0.15 4.04
CA VAL A 269 -12.29 -0.63 2.67
C VAL A 269 -11.49 0.14 1.63
N ALA A 270 -11.34 1.46 1.79
CA ALA A 270 -10.55 2.28 0.90
C ALA A 270 -9.06 1.89 0.94
N ALA A 271 -8.51 1.62 2.12
CA ALA A 271 -7.15 1.13 2.30
C ALA A 271 -6.94 -0.20 1.58
N GLU A 272 -7.87 -1.15 1.70
CA GLU A 272 -7.78 -2.43 0.99
C GLU A 272 -7.85 -2.27 -0.54
N ILE A 273 -8.69 -1.38 -1.07
CA ILE A 273 -8.72 -1.05 -2.50
C ILE A 273 -7.37 -0.48 -2.95
N SER A 274 -6.79 0.44 -2.17
CA SER A 274 -5.50 1.04 -2.49
C SER A 274 -4.35 0.04 -2.38
N ARG A 275 -4.38 -0.89 -1.44
CA ARG A 275 -3.41 -1.99 -1.32
C ARG A 275 -3.25 -2.78 -2.62
N HIS A 276 -4.33 -2.91 -3.37
CA HIS A 276 -4.37 -3.63 -4.64
C HIS A 276 -4.20 -2.74 -5.88
N GLY A 277 -3.67 -1.52 -5.71
CA GLY A 277 -3.38 -0.59 -6.80
C GLY A 277 -4.59 0.15 -7.35
N GLY A 278 -5.79 -0.05 -6.80
CA GLY A 278 -7.01 0.65 -7.19
C GLY A 278 -7.09 2.08 -6.65
N ILE A 279 -8.04 2.84 -7.17
CA ILE A 279 -8.40 4.16 -6.64
C ILE A 279 -9.72 4.04 -5.87
N ALA A 280 -9.70 4.41 -4.58
CA ALA A 280 -10.91 4.56 -3.79
C ALA A 280 -11.25 6.04 -3.63
N ILE A 281 -12.44 6.46 -4.05
CA ILE A 281 -12.95 7.81 -3.88
C ILE A 281 -13.96 7.78 -2.73
N CYS A 282 -13.64 8.45 -1.62
CA CYS A 282 -14.49 8.53 -0.44
C CYS A 282 -15.10 9.92 -0.31
N SER A 283 -16.40 10.05 -0.05
CA SER A 283 -17.07 11.34 0.08
C SER A 283 -17.90 11.52 1.37
N PRO A 284 -17.42 11.09 2.55
CA PRO A 284 -18.08 11.36 3.82
C PRO A 284 -17.93 12.82 4.25
N ILE A 285 -18.67 13.24 5.27
CA ILE A 285 -18.46 14.56 5.93
C ILE A 285 -17.10 14.56 6.65
N ALA A 286 -16.79 13.53 7.41
CA ALA A 286 -15.57 13.35 8.19
C ALA A 286 -15.17 14.61 9.02
N PRO A 287 -16.00 15.00 10.01
CA PRO A 287 -15.87 16.29 10.66
C PRO A 287 -14.64 16.40 11.57
N PHE A 288 -14.13 15.29 12.11
CA PHE A 288 -13.07 15.31 13.10
C PHE A 288 -11.69 14.96 12.51
N ARG A 289 -10.68 15.74 12.90
CA ARG A 289 -9.27 15.52 12.50
C ARG A 289 -8.77 14.14 12.89
N SER A 290 -9.10 13.69 14.11
CA SER A 290 -8.71 12.36 14.61
C SER A 290 -9.14 11.23 13.68
N THR A 291 -10.38 11.28 13.20
CA THR A 291 -10.92 10.26 12.30
C THR A 291 -10.26 10.32 10.90
N ARG A 292 -10.03 11.54 10.37
CA ARG A 292 -9.32 11.71 9.08
C ARG A 292 -7.88 11.19 9.16
N ARG A 293 -7.17 11.46 10.28
CA ARG A 293 -5.83 10.93 10.53
C ARG A 293 -5.82 9.40 10.64
N ALA A 294 -6.80 8.82 11.34
CA ALA A 294 -6.91 7.37 11.45
C ALA A 294 -7.07 6.71 10.08
N VAL A 295 -7.88 7.30 9.18
CA VAL A 295 -8.02 6.79 7.80
C VAL A 295 -6.71 6.94 7.02
N ARG A 296 -6.05 8.11 7.10
CA ARG A 296 -4.74 8.31 6.45
C ARG A 296 -3.72 7.27 6.92
N HIS A 297 -3.71 6.92 8.19
CA HIS A 297 -2.81 5.90 8.75
C HIS A 297 -3.11 4.51 8.20
N MET A 298 -4.39 4.10 8.16
CA MET A 298 -4.80 2.82 7.56
C MET A 298 -4.32 2.69 6.09
N VAL A 299 -4.42 3.78 5.33
CA VAL A 299 -3.99 3.80 3.93
C VAL A 299 -2.47 3.70 3.81
N ALA A 300 -1.72 4.40 4.67
CA ALA A 300 -0.27 4.32 4.71
C ALA A 300 0.21 2.92 5.08
N GLU A 301 -0.41 2.26 6.08
CA GLU A 301 -0.13 0.87 6.43
C GLU A 301 -0.45 -0.12 5.29
N ALA A 302 -1.42 0.22 4.46
CA ALA A 302 -1.74 -0.54 3.25
C ALA A 302 -0.75 -0.29 2.10
N GLY A 303 0.19 0.65 2.24
CA GLY A 303 1.13 1.04 1.19
C GLY A 303 0.51 1.89 0.09
N GLY A 304 -0.66 2.48 0.34
CA GLY A 304 -1.35 3.37 -0.60
C GLY A 304 -1.07 4.84 -0.34
N ASP A 305 -1.36 5.67 -1.33
CA ASP A 305 -1.32 7.12 -1.21
C ASP A 305 -2.66 7.68 -0.73
N PHE A 306 -2.61 8.76 0.02
CA PHE A 306 -3.80 9.42 0.56
C PHE A 306 -3.82 10.90 0.19
N LEU A 307 -4.88 11.33 -0.50
CA LEU A 307 -5.08 12.72 -0.89
C LEU A 307 -6.37 13.25 -0.25
N LEU A 308 -6.24 14.22 0.66
CA LEU A 308 -7.35 14.86 1.36
C LEU A 308 -7.83 16.08 0.59
N VAL A 309 -9.06 16.03 0.10
CA VAL A 309 -9.71 17.17 -0.57
C VAL A 309 -10.75 17.79 0.36
N HIS A 310 -10.51 19.00 0.78
CA HIS A 310 -11.45 19.79 1.57
C HIS A 310 -12.36 20.61 0.64
N ILE A 311 -13.63 20.28 0.60
CA ILE A 311 -14.65 21.12 -0.05
C ILE A 311 -15.12 22.15 0.98
N SER A 312 -14.50 23.34 0.90
CA SER A 312 -14.59 24.42 1.90
C SER A 312 -15.75 25.39 1.68
N THR A 313 -16.75 24.97 0.92
CA THR A 313 -17.95 25.78 0.68
C THR A 313 -18.54 26.29 1.98
N PRO A 314 -18.74 27.60 2.16
CA PRO A 314 -19.23 28.20 3.40
C PRO A 314 -20.58 27.64 3.84
N LEU A 315 -20.79 27.58 5.16
CA LEU A 315 -22.03 27.06 5.76
C LEU A 315 -23.27 27.76 5.19
N ALA A 316 -23.24 29.09 5.06
CA ALA A 316 -24.35 29.88 4.51
C ALA A 316 -24.73 29.43 3.08
N GLU A 317 -23.75 29.09 2.26
CA GLU A 317 -24.01 28.59 0.90
C GLU A 317 -24.53 27.15 0.92
N CYS A 318 -24.01 26.30 1.84
CA CYS A 318 -24.53 24.96 2.03
C CYS A 318 -26.00 24.96 2.48
N GLU A 319 -26.35 25.87 3.41
CA GLU A 319 -27.74 26.07 3.86
C GLU A 319 -28.62 26.62 2.73
N ARG A 320 -28.12 27.58 1.93
CA ARG A 320 -28.86 28.12 0.78
C ARG A 320 -29.20 27.02 -0.24
N ARG A 321 -28.28 26.09 -0.45
CA ARG A 321 -28.47 24.95 -1.36
C ARG A 321 -29.45 23.92 -0.82
N ASP A 322 -29.34 23.57 0.41
CA ASP A 322 -30.09 22.55 1.20
C ASP A 322 -30.95 21.55 0.39
N ARG A 323 -30.34 20.91 -0.60
CA ARG A 323 -31.02 20.05 -1.59
C ARG A 323 -31.84 18.90 -0.97
N LYS A 324 -31.45 18.47 0.23
CA LYS A 324 -32.11 17.39 0.98
C LYS A 324 -33.02 17.90 2.10
N GLY A 325 -33.15 19.20 2.32
CA GLY A 325 -33.90 19.82 3.39
C GLY A 325 -33.36 19.52 4.79
N LEU A 326 -32.10 19.10 4.90
CA LEU A 326 -31.51 18.67 6.16
C LEU A 326 -31.17 19.85 7.07
N TYR A 327 -30.72 20.98 6.52
CA TYR A 327 -30.44 22.19 7.28
C TYR A 327 -31.71 22.77 7.87
N ALA A 328 -32.78 22.85 7.07
CA ALA A 328 -34.08 23.31 7.55
C ALA A 328 -34.58 22.45 8.71
N LYS A 329 -34.44 21.10 8.64
CA LYS A 329 -34.78 20.18 9.73
C LYS A 329 -33.90 20.38 10.97
N ALA A 330 -32.58 20.51 10.77
CA ALA A 330 -31.64 20.73 11.88
C ALA A 330 -31.92 22.06 12.62
N ARG A 331 -32.22 23.13 11.89
CA ARG A 331 -32.59 24.42 12.47
C ARG A 331 -33.90 24.36 13.28
N ARG A 332 -34.83 23.47 12.93
CA ARG A 332 -36.05 23.22 13.72
C ARG A 332 -35.85 22.24 14.88
N GLY A 333 -34.60 21.73 15.07
CA GLY A 333 -34.31 20.77 16.13
C GLY A 333 -34.78 19.32 15.84
N GLU A 334 -35.22 19.03 14.61
CA GLU A 334 -35.70 17.70 14.20
C GLU A 334 -34.53 16.72 13.98
N ILE A 335 -33.30 17.21 13.80
CA ILE A 335 -32.08 16.39 13.66
C ILE A 335 -31.12 16.81 14.77
N ALA A 336 -30.83 15.89 15.67
CA ALA A 336 -29.79 16.05 16.67
C ALA A 336 -28.40 15.93 16.04
N ASP A 337 -27.38 16.57 16.64
CA ASP A 337 -25.96 16.44 16.29
C ASP A 337 -25.63 16.68 14.80
N PHE A 338 -26.31 17.62 14.14
CA PHE A 338 -26.09 17.94 12.74
C PHE A 338 -24.80 18.77 12.57
N THR A 339 -23.84 18.24 11.80
CA THR A 339 -22.52 18.87 11.58
C THR A 339 -22.65 20.25 10.94
N GLY A 340 -22.05 21.25 11.57
CA GLY A 340 -22.11 22.64 11.17
C GLY A 340 -23.25 23.44 11.80
N ILE A 341 -24.22 22.82 12.48
CA ILE A 341 -25.31 23.47 13.22
C ILE A 341 -25.21 23.18 14.72
N SER A 342 -25.46 21.94 15.13
CA SER A 342 -25.44 21.50 16.53
C SER A 342 -24.26 20.61 16.87
N SER A 343 -23.46 20.20 15.87
CA SER A 343 -22.21 19.44 16.03
C SER A 343 -21.07 20.14 15.28
N PRO A 344 -19.85 20.18 15.85
CA PRO A 344 -18.74 20.88 15.24
C PRO A 344 -18.26 20.22 13.93
N TYR A 345 -17.65 21.03 13.08
CA TYR A 345 -16.83 20.62 11.96
C TYR A 345 -15.41 21.21 12.17
N GLU A 346 -14.42 20.33 12.34
CA GLU A 346 -13.02 20.75 12.44
C GLU A 346 -12.45 20.91 11.03
N GLU A 347 -12.25 22.15 10.60
CA GLU A 347 -11.66 22.44 9.30
C GLU A 347 -10.28 21.77 9.17
N PRO A 348 -10.04 21.04 8.08
CA PRO A 348 -8.76 20.37 7.89
C PRO A 348 -7.66 21.38 7.51
N THR A 349 -6.71 21.58 8.41
CA THR A 349 -5.49 22.36 8.15
C THR A 349 -4.45 21.58 7.35
N GLU A 350 -4.63 20.26 7.28
CA GLU A 350 -3.77 19.29 6.63
C GLU A 350 -4.31 18.83 5.26
N ALA A 351 -5.26 19.56 4.67
CA ALA A 351 -5.82 19.23 3.36
C ALA A 351 -4.78 19.41 2.25
N ASP A 352 -4.70 18.43 1.37
CA ASP A 352 -3.83 18.45 0.20
C ASP A 352 -4.36 19.35 -0.91
N LEU A 353 -5.69 19.51 -0.95
CA LEU A 353 -6.40 20.40 -1.87
C LEU A 353 -7.62 21.00 -1.18
N VAL A 354 -7.83 22.31 -1.37
CA VAL A 354 -8.98 23.04 -0.83
C VAL A 354 -9.77 23.65 -1.98
N ILE A 355 -11.07 23.39 -2.02
CA ILE A 355 -11.97 23.89 -3.09
C ILE A 355 -13.22 24.50 -2.47
N ASP A 356 -13.39 25.80 -2.61
CA ASP A 356 -14.70 26.45 -2.43
C ASP A 356 -15.50 26.32 -3.73
N THR A 357 -16.68 25.74 -3.64
CA THR A 357 -17.54 25.53 -4.80
C THR A 357 -18.52 26.68 -5.04
N THR A 358 -18.39 27.77 -4.29
CA THR A 358 -19.21 28.97 -4.47
C THR A 358 -18.86 29.64 -5.80
N GLY A 359 -19.84 29.74 -6.69
CA GLY A 359 -19.66 30.44 -7.97
C GLY A 359 -18.77 29.77 -9.01
N ILE A 360 -18.28 28.54 -8.76
CA ILE A 360 -17.53 27.77 -9.77
C ILE A 360 -18.37 26.64 -10.35
N THR A 361 -18.04 26.23 -11.57
CA THR A 361 -18.70 25.07 -12.22
C THR A 361 -18.18 23.76 -11.64
N ILE A 362 -18.94 22.68 -11.84
CA ILE A 362 -18.53 21.33 -11.45
C ILE A 362 -17.25 20.97 -12.20
N ASP A 363 -17.18 21.24 -13.50
CA ASP A 363 -16.03 20.91 -14.35
C ASP A 363 -14.75 21.63 -13.88
N ALA A 364 -14.85 22.90 -13.48
CA ALA A 364 -13.71 23.62 -12.93
C ALA A 364 -13.23 23.03 -11.59
N ALA A 365 -14.13 22.54 -10.75
CA ALA A 365 -13.77 21.85 -9.51
C ALA A 365 -13.15 20.49 -9.77
N VAL A 366 -13.69 19.73 -10.72
CA VAL A 366 -13.17 18.43 -11.16
C VAL A 366 -11.76 18.58 -11.73
N GLU A 367 -11.53 19.53 -12.62
CA GLU A 367 -10.22 19.77 -13.25
C GLU A 367 -9.13 20.06 -12.20
N ARG A 368 -9.44 20.83 -11.14
CA ARG A 368 -8.49 21.04 -10.03
C ARG A 368 -8.08 19.73 -9.35
N VAL A 369 -9.02 18.79 -9.18
CA VAL A 369 -8.72 17.48 -8.58
C VAL A 369 -7.88 16.64 -9.54
N LEU A 370 -8.25 16.57 -10.82
CA LEU A 370 -7.50 15.82 -11.84
C LEU A 370 -6.09 16.36 -12.00
N GLN A 371 -5.91 17.69 -12.00
CA GLN A 371 -4.60 18.31 -12.03
C GLN A 371 -3.74 17.94 -10.82
N ALA A 372 -4.31 17.91 -9.60
CA ALA A 372 -3.60 17.47 -8.42
C ALA A 372 -3.18 15.99 -8.51
N LEU A 373 -4.00 15.15 -9.15
CA LEU A 373 -3.69 13.74 -9.39
C LEU A 373 -2.58 13.57 -10.43
N ARG A 374 -2.59 14.35 -11.52
CA ARG A 374 -1.52 14.36 -12.55
C ARG A 374 -0.19 14.81 -11.96
N LEU A 375 -0.17 15.90 -11.19
CA LEU A 375 1.04 16.41 -10.54
C LEU A 375 1.67 15.42 -9.55
N ARG A 376 0.88 14.50 -9.00
CA ARG A 376 1.36 13.44 -8.10
C ARG A 376 1.60 12.10 -8.80
N GLY A 377 1.52 12.05 -10.13
CA GLY A 377 1.77 10.85 -10.92
C GLY A 377 0.67 9.78 -10.84
N HIS A 378 -0.52 10.12 -10.31
CA HIS A 378 -1.64 9.19 -10.25
C HIS A 378 -2.43 9.07 -11.55
N LEU A 379 -2.37 10.07 -12.39
CA LEU A 379 -2.91 10.07 -13.76
C LEU A 379 -1.83 10.52 -14.75
N THR A 380 -1.94 10.05 -15.98
CA THR A 380 -1.04 10.48 -17.09
C THR A 380 -1.32 11.92 -17.47
N THR A 381 -0.28 12.65 -17.85
CA THR A 381 -0.42 13.96 -18.50
C THR A 381 -0.63 13.73 -20.00
N GLU A 382 -1.48 14.52 -20.66
CA GLU A 382 -1.75 14.42 -22.10
C GLU A 382 -0.48 14.51 -22.97
N GLU A 383 0.58 15.17 -22.50
CA GLU A 383 1.87 15.26 -23.18
C GLU A 383 2.60 13.92 -23.32
N THR A 384 2.27 12.91 -22.51
CA THR A 384 2.89 11.56 -22.58
C THR A 384 2.21 10.67 -23.64
N LEU A 385 1.06 11.01 -24.13
CA LEU A 385 0.31 10.24 -25.13
C LEU A 385 0.74 10.53 -26.59
N GLU A 386 1.34 11.68 -26.89
CA GLU A 386 1.78 12.02 -28.25
C GLU A 386 2.97 11.19 -28.77
N TRP A 387 3.67 10.46 -27.90
CA TRP A 387 4.84 9.63 -28.28
C TRP A 387 4.58 8.13 -28.30
N ALA A 388 3.32 7.70 -28.08
CA ALA A 388 2.95 6.28 -28.01
C ALA A 388 2.14 5.76 -29.22
N ILE A 389 2.07 6.56 -30.33
CA ILE A 389 1.41 6.15 -31.58
C ILE A 389 2.45 5.94 -32.70
#